data_54cd0d487a6303d62d3c4e7d77f40b0e
#
_entry.id   54cd0d487a6303d62d3c4e7d77f40b0e
#
_cell.length_a   1.000
_cell.length_b   1.000
_cell.length_c   1.000
_cell.angle_alpha   90.00
_cell.angle_beta   90.00
_cell.angle_gamma   90.00
#
_symmetry.space_group_name_H-M   'P 1'
#
loop_
_entity.id
_entity.type
_entity.pdbx_description
1 polymer ?
#
loop_
_entity_poly.entity_id
_entity_poly.type
_entity_poly.pdbx_seq_one_letter_code
_entity_poly.pdbx_strand_id
1 'polypeptide(L)'
;MALMVTDAYTVQAQQVFRAGLGQVDEACRKAHGVPFMQAAPAQRLKVLEALDREQKAAMDARIPERTRRAPAAAAPADEPAHYFRMMKELALLGYFTSEIGYTKAMQYRESPGRFDPCAPLGPRDKAWAAHA
;
A
#
# COMPACT_ATOMS: atom_id res chain seq x y z
N MET A 1 1.46 12.90 -1.53
CA MET A 1 1.26 12.10 -0.29
C MET A 1 1.00 12.97 0.94
N ALA A 2 1.78 14.03 1.22
CA ALA A 2 1.59 14.85 2.43
C ALA A 2 0.15 15.41 2.55
N LEU A 3 -0.39 15.99 1.49
CA LEU A 3 -1.77 16.52 1.46
C LEU A 3 -2.81 15.45 1.78
N MET A 4 -2.70 14.25 1.20
CA MET A 4 -3.66 13.18 1.45
C MET A 4 -3.66 12.73 2.92
N VAL A 5 -2.50 12.69 3.55
CA VAL A 5 -2.42 12.36 4.99
C VAL A 5 -3.07 13.45 5.83
N THR A 6 -2.85 14.71 5.48
CA THR A 6 -3.39 15.85 6.23
C THR A 6 -4.91 15.99 6.07
N ASP A 7 -5.43 15.75 4.87
CA ASP A 7 -6.82 16.08 4.54
C ASP A 7 -7.77 14.86 4.68
N ALA A 8 -7.25 13.63 4.45
CA ALA A 8 -8.08 12.43 4.42
C ALA A 8 -7.97 11.53 5.66
N TYR A 9 -6.92 11.70 6.47
CA TYR A 9 -6.72 10.87 7.66
C TYR A 9 -7.22 11.54 8.93
N THR A 10 -7.76 10.75 9.86
CA THR A 10 -8.06 11.23 11.21
C THR A 10 -6.78 11.71 11.92
N VAL A 11 -6.92 12.60 12.90
CA VAL A 11 -5.78 13.13 13.69
C VAL A 11 -4.93 11.99 14.27
N GLN A 12 -5.58 10.93 14.78
CA GLN A 12 -4.89 9.76 15.32
C GLN A 12 -4.10 9.01 14.23
N ALA A 13 -4.70 8.78 13.08
CA ALA A 13 -4.02 8.13 11.95
C ALA A 13 -2.84 8.96 11.43
N GLN A 14 -2.97 10.29 11.41
CA GLN A 14 -1.86 11.19 11.07
C GLN A 14 -0.68 11.06 12.04
N GLN A 15 -0.96 10.95 13.34
CA GLN A 15 0.08 10.77 14.35
C GLN A 15 0.81 9.44 14.17
N VAL A 16 0.05 8.35 13.96
CA VAL A 16 0.61 7.02 13.69
C VAL A 16 1.46 7.02 12.42
N PHE A 17 0.99 7.66 11.36
CA PHE A 17 1.72 7.78 10.10
C PHE A 17 3.04 8.54 10.27
N ARG A 18 3.01 9.70 10.94
CA ARG A 18 4.20 10.53 11.18
C ARG A 18 5.23 9.83 12.06
N ALA A 19 4.78 9.18 13.15
CA ALA A 19 5.65 8.37 13.98
C ALA A 19 6.27 7.21 13.20
N GLY A 20 5.49 6.59 12.32
CA GLY A 20 5.94 5.52 11.45
C GLY A 20 7.10 5.87 10.51
N LEU A 21 7.19 7.12 10.04
CA LEU A 21 8.35 7.56 9.23
C LEU A 21 9.66 7.41 10.02
N GLY A 22 9.66 7.78 11.31
CA GLY A 22 10.80 7.57 12.19
C GLY A 22 11.12 6.09 12.41
N GLN A 23 10.09 5.25 12.52
CA GLN A 23 10.25 3.81 12.72
C GLN A 23 10.88 3.10 11.51
N VAL A 24 10.56 3.53 10.28
CA VAL A 24 11.24 3.03 9.06
C VAL A 24 12.74 3.35 9.10
N ASP A 25 13.10 4.56 9.49
CA ASP A 25 14.49 5.00 9.62
C ASP A 25 15.22 4.20 10.72
N GLU A 26 14.56 3.99 11.83
CA GLU A 26 15.08 3.24 12.97
C GLU A 26 15.28 1.76 12.64
N ALA A 27 14.33 1.13 11.95
CA ALA A 27 14.46 -0.23 11.44
C ALA A 27 15.66 -0.38 10.50
N CYS A 28 15.88 0.61 9.62
CA CYS A 28 17.02 0.61 8.71
C CYS A 28 18.35 0.80 9.45
N ARG A 29 18.42 1.72 10.41
CA ARG A 29 19.62 1.91 11.24
C ARG A 29 19.96 0.65 12.05
N LYS A 30 18.96 -0.01 12.62
CA LYS A 30 19.14 -1.26 13.34
C LYS A 30 19.67 -2.39 12.48
N ALA A 31 19.19 -2.49 11.23
CA ALA A 31 19.58 -3.56 10.32
C ALA A 31 20.90 -3.31 9.57
N HIS A 32 21.19 -2.05 9.26
CA HIS A 32 22.27 -1.68 8.32
C HIS A 32 23.16 -0.53 8.80
N GLY A 33 22.90 0.05 9.97
CA GLY A 33 23.71 1.13 10.56
C GLY A 33 23.53 2.52 9.93
N VAL A 34 22.66 2.67 8.92
CA VAL A 34 22.42 3.91 8.19
C VAL A 34 20.94 4.25 8.10
N PRO A 35 20.57 5.54 7.98
CA PRO A 35 19.17 5.95 7.75
C PRO A 35 18.65 5.38 6.42
N PHE A 36 17.34 5.19 6.32
CA PHE A 36 16.70 4.57 5.15
C PHE A 36 17.06 5.25 3.82
N MET A 37 17.09 6.58 3.78
CA MET A 37 17.42 7.32 2.55
C MET A 37 18.88 7.18 2.13
N GLN A 38 19.79 6.85 3.05
CA GLN A 38 21.22 6.64 2.76
C GLN A 38 21.56 5.18 2.48
N ALA A 39 20.63 4.25 2.77
CA ALA A 39 20.83 2.83 2.54
C ALA A 39 20.83 2.51 1.04
N ALA A 40 21.61 1.49 0.64
CA ALA A 40 21.60 0.95 -0.71
C ALA A 40 20.20 0.38 -1.09
N PRO A 41 19.83 0.39 -2.39
CA PRO A 41 18.52 -0.10 -2.83
C PRO A 41 18.17 -1.50 -2.31
N ALA A 42 19.13 -2.42 -2.33
CA ALA A 42 18.95 -3.79 -1.83
C ALA A 42 18.71 -3.85 -0.31
N GLN A 43 19.35 -2.96 0.47
CA GLN A 43 19.13 -2.84 1.91
C GLN A 43 17.75 -2.27 2.21
N ARG A 44 17.34 -1.22 1.49
CA ARG A 44 16.00 -0.64 1.57
C ARG A 44 14.92 -1.69 1.29
N LEU A 45 15.10 -2.48 0.24
CA LEU A 45 14.15 -3.54 -0.11
C LEU A 45 13.99 -4.55 1.03
N LYS A 46 15.08 -5.04 1.61
CA LYS A 46 15.04 -5.98 2.75
C LYS A 46 14.29 -5.41 3.96
N VAL A 47 14.51 -4.14 4.28
CA VAL A 47 13.79 -3.46 5.37
C VAL A 47 12.30 -3.37 5.06
N LEU A 48 11.93 -2.97 3.85
CA LEU A 48 10.52 -2.87 3.43
C LEU A 48 9.82 -4.23 3.44
N GLU A 49 10.50 -5.30 2.99
CA GLU A 49 9.96 -6.67 3.05
C GLU A 49 9.75 -7.17 4.49
N ALA A 50 10.65 -6.81 5.41
CA ALA A 50 10.50 -7.14 6.82
C ALA A 50 9.28 -6.41 7.43
N LEU A 51 9.16 -5.12 7.19
CA LEU A 51 8.03 -4.29 7.64
C LEU A 51 6.70 -4.73 7.01
N ASP A 52 6.74 -5.21 5.76
CA ASP A 52 5.53 -5.74 5.10
C ASP A 52 5.03 -7.02 5.75
N ARG A 53 5.95 -7.90 6.15
CA ARG A 53 5.59 -9.11 6.93
C ARG A 53 5.05 -8.75 8.32
N GLU A 54 5.67 -7.79 8.99
CA GLU A 54 5.25 -7.32 10.30
C GLU A 54 3.84 -6.73 10.26
N GLN A 55 3.60 -5.78 9.35
CA GLN A 55 2.27 -5.17 9.20
C GLN A 55 1.20 -6.20 8.84
N LYS A 56 1.54 -7.19 7.99
CA LYS A 56 0.60 -8.24 7.62
C LYS A 56 0.22 -9.08 8.85
N ALA A 57 1.19 -9.51 9.62
CA ALA A 57 0.95 -10.27 10.85
C ALA A 57 0.11 -9.48 11.85
N ALA A 58 0.41 -8.19 12.05
CA ALA A 58 -0.34 -7.30 12.93
C ALA A 58 -1.78 -7.11 12.46
N MET A 59 -2.01 -6.95 11.16
CA MET A 59 -3.37 -6.79 10.61
C MET A 59 -4.15 -8.10 10.61
N ASP A 60 -3.50 -9.22 10.32
CA ASP A 60 -4.13 -10.55 10.38
C ASP A 60 -4.55 -10.93 11.80
N ALA A 61 -3.79 -10.52 12.81
CA ALA A 61 -4.12 -10.73 14.22
C ALA A 61 -5.38 -9.94 14.66
N ARG A 62 -5.70 -8.84 13.98
CA ARG A 62 -6.91 -8.04 14.26
C ARG A 62 -8.20 -8.64 13.67
N ILE A 63 -8.08 -9.56 12.71
CA ILE A 63 -9.22 -10.17 12.04
C ILE A 63 -9.56 -11.48 12.76
N PRO A 64 -10.71 -11.58 13.45
CA PRO A 64 -11.15 -12.84 14.04
C PRO A 64 -11.27 -13.93 12.97
N GLU A 65 -10.92 -15.18 13.30
CA GLU A 65 -10.98 -16.34 12.40
C GLU A 65 -12.34 -16.45 11.67
N ARG A 66 -13.40 -16.09 12.37
CA ARG A 66 -14.79 -16.11 11.85
C ARG A 66 -15.02 -15.09 10.73
N THR A 67 -14.27 -14.00 10.73
CA THR A 67 -14.42 -12.89 9.77
C THR A 67 -13.55 -13.09 8.51
N ARG A 68 -12.54 -13.93 8.57
CA ARG A 68 -11.68 -14.27 7.41
C ARG A 68 -12.45 -14.96 6.28
N ARG A 69 -13.59 -15.57 6.56
CA ARG A 69 -14.46 -16.25 5.59
C ARG A 69 -15.57 -15.37 5.01
N ALA A 70 -15.81 -14.19 5.57
CA ALA A 70 -16.82 -13.26 5.08
C ALA A 70 -16.14 -12.05 4.43
N PRO A 71 -16.36 -11.77 3.12
CA PRO A 71 -15.86 -10.55 2.51
C PRO A 71 -16.55 -9.35 3.19
N ALA A 72 -15.75 -8.39 3.62
CA ALA A 72 -16.17 -7.06 4.07
C ALA A 72 -16.77 -6.92 5.50
N ALA A 73 -16.37 -7.72 6.48
CA ALA A 73 -16.50 -7.23 7.85
C ALA A 73 -15.33 -6.29 8.14
N ALA A 74 -15.61 -5.00 8.16
CA ALA A 74 -14.63 -3.96 8.46
C ALA A 74 -13.93 -4.24 9.79
N ALA A 75 -12.60 -4.06 9.83
CA ALA A 75 -11.88 -3.91 11.08
C ALA A 75 -12.57 -2.81 11.91
N PRO A 76 -12.51 -2.85 13.25
CA PRO A 76 -13.09 -1.80 14.08
C PRO A 76 -12.64 -0.44 13.55
N ALA A 77 -13.60 0.42 13.20
CA ALA A 77 -13.36 1.69 12.52
C ALA A 77 -12.53 2.69 13.35
N ASP A 78 -12.35 2.43 14.63
CA ASP A 78 -11.76 3.38 15.58
C ASP A 78 -10.24 3.23 15.79
N GLU A 79 -9.62 2.14 15.32
CA GLU A 79 -8.17 1.93 15.50
C GLU A 79 -7.42 2.12 14.18
N PRO A 80 -6.44 3.04 14.11
CA PRO A 80 -5.64 3.24 12.91
C PRO A 80 -4.95 1.95 12.46
N ALA A 81 -4.84 1.76 11.15
CA ALA A 81 -4.06 0.66 10.59
C ALA A 81 -2.58 0.77 11.00
N HIS A 82 -1.85 -0.32 10.93
CA HIS A 82 -0.41 -0.31 11.11
C HIS A 82 0.25 0.74 10.20
N TYR A 83 1.17 1.55 10.72
CA TYR A 83 1.76 2.68 9.99
C TYR A 83 2.30 2.29 8.62
N PHE A 84 2.99 1.15 8.53
CA PHE A 84 3.58 0.69 7.26
C PHE A 84 2.51 0.30 6.24
N ARG A 85 1.37 -0.23 6.69
CA ARG A 85 0.22 -0.50 5.80
C ARG A 85 -0.30 0.78 5.18
N MET A 86 -0.48 1.84 5.98
CA MET A 86 -0.93 3.13 5.47
C MET A 86 0.05 3.72 4.45
N MET A 87 1.36 3.61 4.70
CA MET A 87 2.40 4.03 3.75
C MET A 87 2.36 3.24 2.45
N LYS A 88 2.22 1.93 2.54
CA LYS A 88 2.13 1.02 1.39
C LYS A 88 0.89 1.32 0.54
N GLU A 89 -0.27 1.49 1.17
CA GLU A 89 -1.53 1.82 0.48
C GLU A 89 -1.43 3.15 -0.26
N LEU A 90 -0.87 4.20 0.37
CA LEU A 90 -0.64 5.48 -0.29
C LEU A 90 0.38 5.41 -1.42
N ALA A 91 1.45 4.62 -1.26
CA ALA A 91 2.45 4.43 -2.31
C ALA A 91 1.84 3.70 -3.52
N LEU A 92 1.05 2.66 -3.28
CA LEU A 92 0.34 1.93 -4.33
C LEU A 92 -0.70 2.80 -5.02
N LEU A 93 -1.49 3.55 -4.24
CA LEU A 93 -2.45 4.50 -4.81
C LEU A 93 -1.75 5.50 -5.72
N GLY A 94 -0.70 6.17 -5.23
CA GLY A 94 0.06 7.14 -6.01
C GLY A 94 0.74 6.54 -7.24
N TYR A 95 1.21 5.29 -7.16
CA TYR A 95 1.79 4.60 -8.31
C TYR A 95 0.73 4.27 -9.36
N PHE A 96 -0.34 3.58 -8.97
CA PHE A 96 -1.36 3.12 -9.92
C PHE A 96 -2.27 4.24 -10.46
N THR A 97 -2.29 5.42 -9.84
CA THR A 97 -2.94 6.61 -10.39
C THR A 97 -1.98 7.54 -11.14
N SER A 98 -0.70 7.21 -11.21
CA SER A 98 0.27 7.96 -12.02
C SER A 98 0.21 7.54 -13.49
N GLU A 99 0.69 8.41 -14.38
CA GLU A 99 0.83 8.11 -15.81
C GLU A 99 1.58 6.78 -16.05
N ILE A 100 2.68 6.57 -15.31
CA ILE A 100 3.48 5.33 -15.39
C ILE A 100 2.66 4.12 -14.97
N GLY A 101 1.92 4.20 -13.87
CA GLY A 101 1.07 3.11 -13.41
C GLY A 101 -0.03 2.78 -14.42
N TYR A 102 -0.71 3.80 -14.92
CA TYR A 102 -1.76 3.63 -15.91
C TYR A 102 -1.26 3.04 -17.23
N THR A 103 -0.15 3.59 -17.77
CA THR A 103 0.30 3.25 -19.13
C THR A 103 1.29 2.10 -19.19
N LYS A 104 2.05 1.84 -18.11
CA LYS A 104 3.10 0.82 -18.08
C LYS A 104 2.74 -0.40 -17.23
N ALA A 105 2.15 -0.20 -16.04
CA ALA A 105 1.78 -1.32 -15.17
C ALA A 105 0.40 -1.90 -15.51
N MET A 106 -0.54 -1.06 -15.94
CA MET A 106 -1.88 -1.47 -16.38
C MET A 106 -2.04 -1.31 -17.90
N GLN A 107 -3.17 -1.77 -18.43
CA GLN A 107 -3.63 -1.46 -19.78
C GLN A 107 -4.51 -0.22 -19.69
N TYR A 108 -4.11 0.84 -20.39
CA TYR A 108 -4.91 2.06 -20.47
C TYR A 108 -5.35 2.34 -21.90
N ARG A 109 -6.61 2.64 -22.05
CA ARG A 109 -7.20 3.13 -23.30
C ARG A 109 -8.27 4.15 -22.96
N GLU A 110 -8.09 5.37 -23.39
CA GLU A 110 -8.99 6.49 -23.09
C GLU A 110 -10.43 6.23 -23.54
N SER A 111 -10.58 5.60 -24.69
CA SER A 111 -11.89 5.22 -25.22
C SER A 111 -11.82 3.80 -25.79
N PRO A 112 -12.16 2.75 -24.99
CA PRO A 112 -12.02 1.35 -25.43
C PRO A 112 -12.95 0.97 -26.59
N GLY A 113 -14.02 1.73 -26.83
CA GLY A 113 -14.93 1.56 -27.94
C GLY A 113 -15.97 0.43 -27.78
N ARG A 114 -15.73 -0.51 -26.88
CA ARG A 114 -16.68 -1.57 -26.54
C ARG A 114 -16.49 -2.02 -25.08
N PHE A 115 -17.56 -2.49 -24.48
CA PHE A 115 -17.54 -3.19 -23.20
C PHE A 115 -17.65 -4.71 -23.45
N ASP A 116 -16.69 -5.48 -22.95
CA ASP A 116 -16.70 -6.92 -23.02
C ASP A 116 -16.39 -7.51 -21.63
N PRO A 117 -17.44 -7.82 -20.85
CA PRO A 117 -17.29 -8.28 -19.48
C PRO A 117 -16.67 -9.70 -19.38
N CYS A 118 -16.68 -10.44 -20.50
CA CYS A 118 -16.19 -11.81 -20.59
C CYS A 118 -14.92 -11.92 -21.42
N ALA A 119 -14.18 -10.82 -21.62
CA ALA A 119 -12.93 -10.87 -22.36
C ALA A 119 -11.96 -11.88 -21.71
N PRO A 120 -11.36 -12.79 -22.47
CA PRO A 120 -10.45 -13.78 -21.91
C PRO A 120 -9.21 -13.08 -21.36
N LEU A 121 -8.81 -13.45 -20.13
CA LEU A 121 -7.59 -12.95 -19.48
C LEU A 121 -6.49 -14.00 -19.61
N GLY A 122 -5.45 -13.67 -20.34
CA GLY A 122 -4.27 -14.50 -20.50
C GLY A 122 -3.31 -14.38 -19.29
N PRO A 123 -2.38 -15.36 -19.10
CA PRO A 123 -1.46 -15.36 -17.95
C PRO A 123 -0.51 -14.13 -17.87
N ARG A 124 -0.36 -13.40 -18.96
CA ARG A 124 0.52 -12.21 -19.06
C ARG A 124 -0.25 -10.91 -19.26
N ASP A 125 -1.57 -10.97 -19.28
CA ASP A 125 -2.37 -9.78 -19.50
C ASP A 125 -2.34 -8.91 -18.24
N LYS A 126 -2.23 -7.62 -18.46
CA LYS A 126 -2.30 -6.63 -17.40
C LYS A 126 -3.75 -6.26 -17.11
N ALA A 127 -4.04 -5.89 -15.88
CA ALA A 127 -5.34 -5.37 -15.52
C ALA A 127 -5.65 -4.06 -16.30
N TRP A 128 -6.90 -3.85 -16.63
CA TRP A 128 -7.34 -2.59 -17.20
C TRP A 128 -7.32 -1.49 -16.14
N ALA A 129 -6.81 -0.32 -16.52
CA ALA A 129 -6.92 0.86 -15.70
C ALA A 129 -8.38 1.31 -15.63
N ALA A 130 -8.80 1.79 -14.46
CA ALA A 130 -10.12 2.39 -14.32
C ALA A 130 -10.20 3.67 -15.17
N HIS A 131 -11.37 3.92 -15.76
CA HIS A 131 -11.65 5.20 -16.40
C HIS A 131 -11.96 6.22 -15.32
N ALA A 132 -11.39 7.42 -15.45
CA ALA A 132 -11.72 8.55 -14.61
C ALA A 132 -13.06 9.15 -15.03
#